data_2d39209bcdb89dd635f694c345a00ecc
#
_entry.id   2d39209bcdb89dd635f694c345a00ecc
#
_cell.length_a   1.000
_cell.length_b   1.000
_cell.length_c   1.000
_cell.angle_alpha   90.00
_cell.angle_beta   90.00
_cell.angle_gamma   90.00
#
_symmetry.space_group_name_H-M   'P 1'
#
loop_
_entity.id
_entity.type
_entity.pdbx_description
1 polymer ?
#
loop_
_entity_poly.entity_id
_entity_poly.type
_entity_poly.pdbx_seq_one_letter_code
_entity_poly.pdbx_strand_id
1 'polypeptide(L)'
;MKKRILVVDDEPEITFMVKLNLEQTGRYEVRTENLGRKAIAAAREFRPDLILLDLMMPGMLGSEIAAQLQADPELHAIKFVFLTALVAKDDMLRSTAQIGGHTFIAKPISADELCRVVEDHLRQQGDMGTS
;
A
#
# COMPACT_ATOMS: atom_id res chain seq x y z
N MET A 1 -10.82 12.12 -12.31
CA MET A 1 -9.83 12.44 -11.25
C MET A 1 -8.97 11.23 -10.97
N LYS A 2 -7.71 11.48 -10.69
CA LYS A 2 -6.79 10.39 -10.38
C LYS A 2 -7.02 9.86 -8.98
N LYS A 3 -6.90 8.56 -8.81
CA LYS A 3 -6.91 7.96 -7.48
C LYS A 3 -5.57 8.22 -6.80
N ARG A 4 -5.60 8.37 -5.50
CA ARG A 4 -4.42 8.72 -4.70
C ARG A 4 -3.87 7.49 -3.99
N ILE A 5 -2.59 7.26 -4.16
CA ILE A 5 -1.89 6.13 -3.54
C ILE A 5 -0.78 6.70 -2.66
N LEU A 6 -0.76 6.30 -1.40
CA LEU A 6 0.36 6.63 -0.50
C LEU A 6 1.22 5.38 -0.37
N VAL A 7 2.51 5.50 -0.64
CA VAL A 7 3.43 4.38 -0.44
C VAL A 7 4.40 4.73 0.68
N VAL A 8 4.48 3.84 1.67
CA VAL A 8 5.31 4.01 2.86
C VAL A 8 6.32 2.87 2.90
N ASP A 9 7.59 3.19 2.74
CA ASP A 9 8.68 2.20 2.74
C ASP A 9 9.97 2.96 3.05
N ASP A 10 10.80 2.43 3.94
CA ASP A 10 12.05 3.09 4.32
C ASP A 10 13.10 3.08 3.21
N GLU A 11 12.90 2.30 2.17
CA GLU A 11 13.80 2.25 1.03
C GLU A 11 13.36 3.21 -0.06
N PRO A 12 14.08 4.34 -0.27
CA PRO A 12 13.66 5.32 -1.29
C PRO A 12 13.60 4.75 -2.71
N GLU A 13 14.43 3.74 -2.99
CA GLU A 13 14.42 3.09 -4.30
C GLU A 13 13.08 2.42 -4.57
N ILE A 14 12.50 1.81 -3.56
CA ILE A 14 11.21 1.13 -3.67
C ILE A 14 10.09 2.15 -3.88
N THR A 15 10.05 3.20 -3.06
CA THR A 15 9.00 4.21 -3.19
C THR A 15 9.09 4.93 -4.52
N PHE A 16 10.30 5.20 -4.99
CA PHE A 16 10.51 5.84 -6.29
C PHE A 16 9.97 4.95 -7.42
N MET A 17 10.32 3.67 -7.40
CA MET A 17 9.89 2.73 -8.42
C MET A 17 8.37 2.58 -8.44
N VAL A 18 7.76 2.46 -7.25
CA VAL A 18 6.32 2.33 -7.14
C VAL A 18 5.62 3.58 -7.71
N LYS A 19 6.11 4.76 -7.32
CA LYS A 19 5.56 6.01 -7.82
C LYS A 19 5.67 6.09 -9.34
N LEU A 20 6.84 5.80 -9.87
CA LEU A 20 7.08 5.85 -11.31
C LEU A 20 6.13 4.92 -12.07
N ASN A 21 6.05 3.68 -11.63
CA ASN A 21 5.23 2.67 -12.31
C ASN A 21 3.74 3.01 -12.27
N LEU A 22 3.25 3.49 -11.14
CA LEU A 22 1.84 3.81 -11.02
C LEU A 22 1.47 5.10 -11.76
N GLU A 23 2.33 6.12 -11.66
CA GLU A 23 2.03 7.39 -12.31
C GLU A 23 2.12 7.30 -13.83
N GLN A 24 2.94 6.39 -14.36
CA GLN A 24 3.01 6.17 -15.80
C GLN A 24 1.71 5.71 -16.42
N THR A 25 0.83 5.10 -15.63
CA THR A 25 -0.48 4.68 -16.14
C THR A 25 -1.40 5.86 -16.43
N GLY A 26 -1.11 7.03 -15.86
CA GLY A 26 -1.96 8.21 -15.97
C GLY A 26 -3.20 8.18 -15.08
N ARG A 27 -3.39 7.12 -14.30
CA ARG A 27 -4.59 6.92 -13.47
C ARG A 27 -4.40 7.23 -11.99
N TYR A 28 -3.15 7.37 -11.54
CA TYR A 28 -2.84 7.52 -10.11
C TYR A 28 -1.98 8.71 -9.84
N GLU A 29 -2.21 9.32 -8.67
CA GLU A 29 -1.33 10.31 -8.08
C GLU A 29 -0.70 9.64 -6.86
N VAL A 30 0.64 9.61 -6.78
CA VAL A 30 1.34 8.86 -5.75
C VAL A 30 2.18 9.78 -4.87
N ARG A 31 1.97 9.66 -3.55
CA ARG A 31 2.82 10.31 -2.57
C ARG A 31 3.69 9.25 -1.92
N THR A 32 4.96 9.57 -1.70
CA THR A 32 5.91 8.67 -1.05
C THR A 32 6.23 9.16 0.36
N GLU A 33 6.45 8.22 1.28
CA GLU A 33 6.92 8.52 2.62
C GLU A 33 7.92 7.45 3.03
N ASN A 34 9.11 7.88 3.44
CA ASN A 34 10.19 6.96 3.77
C ASN A 34 10.39 6.79 5.28
N LEU A 35 9.60 7.47 6.10
CA LEU A 35 9.64 7.35 7.54
C LEU A 35 8.29 6.85 8.06
N GLY A 36 8.29 5.67 8.69
CA GLY A 36 7.06 5.08 9.20
C GLY A 36 6.32 5.99 10.16
N ARG A 37 7.04 6.71 11.01
CA ARG A 37 6.43 7.61 12.00
C ARG A 37 5.69 8.78 11.37
N LYS A 38 5.90 9.05 10.09
CA LYS A 38 5.21 10.14 9.38
C LYS A 38 4.03 9.63 8.55
N ALA A 39 3.80 8.33 8.54
CA ALA A 39 2.77 7.74 7.68
C ALA A 39 1.36 8.24 8.01
N ILE A 40 1.03 8.34 9.29
CA ILE A 40 -0.31 8.78 9.71
C ILE A 40 -0.55 10.24 9.32
N ALA A 41 0.43 11.11 9.55
CA ALA A 41 0.31 12.51 9.15
C ALA A 41 0.19 12.64 7.64
N ALA A 42 0.95 11.86 6.88
CA ALA A 42 0.87 11.85 5.43
C ALA A 42 -0.51 11.40 4.95
N ALA A 43 -1.08 10.39 5.60
CA ALA A 43 -2.42 9.91 5.25
C ALA A 43 -3.47 10.99 5.51
N ARG A 44 -3.36 11.73 6.61
CA ARG A 44 -4.30 12.82 6.90
C ARG A 44 -4.23 13.93 5.87
N GLU A 45 -3.01 14.30 5.46
CA GLU A 45 -2.81 15.37 4.49
C GLU A 45 -3.24 14.95 3.08
N PHE A 46 -2.80 13.79 2.65
CA PHE A 46 -2.98 13.35 1.28
C PHE A 46 -4.34 12.73 1.01
N ARG A 47 -4.94 12.13 2.02
CA ARG A 47 -6.21 11.41 1.92
C ARG A 47 -6.19 10.37 0.80
N PRO A 48 -5.32 9.36 0.92
CA PRO A 48 -5.18 8.37 -0.14
C PRO A 48 -6.40 7.45 -0.22
N ASP A 49 -6.61 6.91 -1.41
CA ASP A 49 -7.60 5.87 -1.62
C ASP A 49 -7.06 4.50 -1.24
N LEU A 50 -5.73 4.35 -1.27
CA LEU A 50 -5.04 3.11 -0.92
C LEU A 50 -3.66 3.43 -0.38
N ILE A 51 -3.21 2.67 0.61
CA ILE A 51 -1.86 2.79 1.17
C ILE A 51 -1.10 1.50 0.89
N LEU A 52 0.09 1.62 0.32
CA LEU A 52 1.03 0.50 0.19
C LEU A 52 2.04 0.68 1.33
N LEU A 53 2.17 -0.34 2.17
CA LEU A 53 2.80 -0.18 3.47
C LEU A 53 3.83 -1.28 3.71
N ASP A 54 5.12 -0.89 3.81
CA ASP A 54 6.18 -1.84 4.13
C ASP A 54 5.94 -2.41 5.52
N LEU A 55 6.06 -3.73 5.63
CA LEU A 55 5.81 -4.41 6.89
C LEU A 55 6.94 -4.19 7.90
N MET A 56 8.18 -4.11 7.44
CA MET A 56 9.36 -3.99 8.30
C MET A 56 10.14 -2.71 8.01
N MET A 57 10.06 -1.76 8.93
CA MET A 57 10.81 -0.50 8.84
C MET A 57 11.53 -0.25 10.15
N PRO A 58 12.73 0.39 10.11
CA PRO A 58 13.43 0.75 11.34
C PRO A 58 12.56 1.61 12.26
N GLY A 59 12.46 1.21 13.51
CA GLY A 59 11.75 1.98 14.52
C GLY A 59 10.25 1.88 14.50
N MET A 60 9.64 1.31 13.45
CA MET A 60 8.18 1.17 13.41
C MET A 60 7.75 0.12 12.40
N LEU A 61 6.96 -0.84 12.84
CA LEU A 61 6.45 -1.89 11.97
C LEU A 61 5.23 -1.41 11.21
N GLY A 62 5.08 -1.93 9.98
CA GLY A 62 3.89 -1.64 9.19
C GLY A 62 2.60 -2.05 9.88
N SER A 63 2.64 -3.16 10.64
CA SER A 63 1.47 -3.59 11.40
C SER A 63 1.05 -2.58 12.48
N GLU A 64 2.01 -1.85 13.06
CA GLU A 64 1.70 -0.80 14.02
C GLU A 64 1.00 0.38 13.34
N ILE A 65 1.46 0.74 12.14
CA ILE A 65 0.83 1.79 11.37
C ILE A 65 -0.58 1.38 10.96
N ALA A 66 -0.74 0.13 10.52
CA ALA A 66 -2.06 -0.39 10.16
C ALA A 66 -3.03 -0.34 11.33
N ALA A 67 -2.56 -0.69 12.53
CA ALA A 67 -3.38 -0.63 13.73
C ALA A 67 -3.81 0.81 14.03
N GLN A 68 -2.91 1.77 13.87
CA GLN A 68 -3.23 3.19 14.08
C GLN A 68 -4.24 3.69 13.05
N LEU A 69 -4.10 3.26 11.79
CA LEU A 69 -5.07 3.63 10.76
C LEU A 69 -6.46 3.11 11.10
N GLN A 70 -6.54 1.85 11.50
CA GLN A 70 -7.82 1.21 11.81
C GLN A 70 -8.49 1.80 13.05
N ALA A 71 -7.70 2.29 13.98
CA ALA A 71 -8.22 2.91 15.21
C ALA A 71 -8.62 4.37 15.02
N ASP A 72 -8.26 4.99 13.91
CA ASP A 72 -8.50 6.41 13.68
C ASP A 72 -9.87 6.64 13.03
N PRO A 73 -10.75 7.46 13.62
CA PRO A 73 -12.09 7.68 13.07
C PRO A 73 -12.09 8.27 11.65
N GLU A 74 -11.04 9.00 11.29
CA GLU A 74 -10.96 9.61 9.96
C GLU A 74 -10.28 8.71 8.92
N LEU A 75 -9.46 7.77 9.37
CA LEU A 75 -8.60 7.00 8.47
C LEU A 75 -8.96 5.52 8.38
N HIS A 76 -9.87 5.03 9.24
CA HIS A 76 -10.14 3.59 9.34
C HIS A 76 -10.73 2.98 8.07
N ALA A 77 -11.33 3.79 7.21
CA ALA A 77 -11.92 3.29 5.97
C ALA A 77 -10.91 3.17 4.84
N ILE A 78 -9.70 3.72 5.01
CA ILE A 78 -8.67 3.64 3.97
C ILE A 78 -8.12 2.22 3.92
N LYS A 79 -8.10 1.64 2.73
CA LYS A 79 -7.54 0.30 2.53
C LYS A 79 -6.03 0.35 2.46
N PHE A 80 -5.38 -0.75 2.87
CA PHE A 80 -3.93 -0.85 2.77
C PHE A 80 -3.52 -2.26 2.32
N VAL A 81 -2.35 -2.32 1.70
CA VAL A 81 -1.71 -3.55 1.25
C VAL A 81 -0.30 -3.54 1.80
N PHE A 82 0.15 -4.66 2.35
CA PHE A 82 1.51 -4.75 2.88
C PHE A 82 2.51 -5.12 1.79
N LEU A 83 3.68 -4.50 1.87
CA LEU A 83 4.84 -4.86 1.06
C LEU A 83 5.82 -5.58 1.97
N THR A 84 6.38 -6.71 1.54
CA THR A 84 7.27 -7.45 2.43
C THR A 84 8.32 -8.27 1.69
N ALA A 85 9.52 -8.32 2.26
CA ALA A 85 10.58 -9.25 1.82
C ALA A 85 10.58 -10.53 2.66
N LEU A 86 9.67 -10.65 3.65
CA LEU A 86 9.71 -11.70 4.64
C LEU A 86 8.89 -12.94 4.31
N VAL A 87 8.13 -12.93 3.23
CA VAL A 87 7.31 -14.09 2.87
C VAL A 87 8.20 -15.14 2.23
N ALA A 88 8.13 -16.38 2.73
CA ALA A 88 8.91 -17.48 2.19
C ALA A 88 8.47 -17.76 0.76
N LYS A 89 9.44 -18.04 -0.12
CA LYS A 89 9.15 -18.31 -1.54
C LYS A 89 8.22 -19.50 -1.72
N ASP A 90 8.29 -20.48 -0.82
CA ASP A 90 7.47 -21.67 -0.90
C ASP A 90 6.00 -21.38 -0.62
N ASP A 91 5.74 -20.34 0.15
CA ASP A 91 4.36 -19.95 0.49
C ASP A 91 3.78 -19.04 -0.57
N MET A 92 4.60 -18.58 -1.52
CA MET A 92 4.18 -17.65 -2.54
C MET A 92 4.52 -18.17 -3.92
N LEU A 93 3.69 -19.07 -4.40
CA LEU A 93 3.70 -19.41 -5.81
C LEU A 93 3.36 -18.20 -6.65
N ARG A 94 2.81 -17.17 -6.00
CA ARG A 94 2.54 -15.85 -6.59
C ARG A 94 3.20 -14.82 -5.70
N SER A 95 3.53 -13.67 -6.27
CA SER A 95 4.09 -12.59 -5.50
C SER A 95 3.05 -11.85 -4.63
N THR A 96 1.80 -12.32 -4.65
CA THR A 96 0.72 -11.75 -3.83
C THR A 96 0.09 -12.86 -2.99
N ALA A 97 -0.17 -12.57 -1.71
CA ALA A 97 -0.81 -13.51 -0.80
C ALA A 97 -1.86 -12.80 0.06
N GLN A 98 -2.86 -13.58 0.50
CA GLN A 98 -3.87 -13.12 1.45
C GLN A 98 -3.66 -13.88 2.76
N ILE A 99 -3.33 -13.16 3.82
CA ILE A 99 -3.08 -13.77 5.13
C ILE A 99 -3.84 -12.96 6.18
N GLY A 100 -4.70 -13.62 6.94
CA GLY A 100 -5.44 -12.96 8.00
C GLY A 100 -6.34 -11.82 7.53
N GLY A 101 -6.85 -11.91 6.31
CA GLY A 101 -7.69 -10.87 5.74
C GLY A 101 -6.93 -9.69 5.14
N HIS A 102 -5.59 -9.74 5.14
CA HIS A 102 -4.76 -8.69 4.57
C HIS A 102 -4.04 -9.18 3.33
N THR A 103 -3.84 -8.27 2.37
CA THR A 103 -3.10 -8.57 1.15
C THR A 103 -1.63 -8.21 1.35
N PHE A 104 -0.75 -9.10 0.93
CA PHE A 104 0.71 -8.91 1.00
C PHE A 104 1.28 -9.01 -0.40
N ILE A 105 2.19 -8.11 -0.75
CA ILE A 105 2.94 -8.18 -2.00
C ILE A 105 4.40 -8.43 -1.64
N ALA A 106 4.98 -9.49 -2.23
CA ALA A 106 6.39 -9.82 -1.98
C ALA A 106 7.32 -8.92 -2.80
N LYS A 107 8.41 -8.51 -2.18
CA LYS A 107 9.49 -7.82 -2.88
C LYS A 107 10.43 -8.86 -3.50
N PRO A 108 11.01 -8.63 -4.66
CA PRO A 108 10.89 -7.43 -5.52
C PRO A 108 9.54 -7.37 -6.22
N ILE A 109 9.02 -6.15 -6.37
CA ILE A 109 7.68 -5.93 -6.89
C ILE A 109 7.74 -5.72 -8.40
N SER A 110 6.95 -6.50 -9.17
CA SER A 110 6.84 -6.26 -10.60
C SER A 110 5.80 -5.17 -10.85
N ALA A 111 6.03 -4.39 -11.92
CA ALA A 111 5.12 -3.31 -12.27
C ALA A 111 3.71 -3.83 -12.60
N ASP A 112 3.63 -4.93 -13.34
CA ASP A 112 2.34 -5.51 -13.74
C ASP A 112 1.54 -5.98 -12.55
N GLU A 113 2.18 -6.64 -11.60
CA GLU A 113 1.52 -7.15 -10.43
C GLU A 113 1.08 -6.03 -9.49
N LEU A 114 1.93 -5.03 -9.33
CA LEU A 114 1.61 -3.86 -8.54
C LEU A 114 0.35 -3.17 -9.07
N CYS A 115 0.30 -2.94 -10.38
CA CYS A 115 -0.86 -2.29 -11.00
C CYS A 115 -2.12 -3.13 -10.84
N ARG A 116 -2.00 -4.45 -10.97
CA ARG A 116 -3.14 -5.35 -10.82
C ARG A 116 -3.72 -5.31 -9.41
N VAL A 117 -2.85 -5.38 -8.40
CA VAL A 117 -3.28 -5.36 -7.00
C VAL A 117 -3.95 -4.03 -6.67
N VAL A 118 -3.36 -2.93 -7.11
CA VAL A 118 -3.92 -1.60 -6.88
C VAL A 118 -5.30 -1.48 -7.54
N GLU A 119 -5.41 -1.89 -8.80
CA GLU A 119 -6.70 -1.84 -9.50
C GLU A 119 -7.76 -2.68 -8.80
N ASP A 120 -7.41 -3.89 -8.38
CA ASP A 120 -8.36 -4.77 -7.73
C ASP A 120 -8.89 -4.18 -6.44
N HIS A 121 -8.03 -3.59 -5.63
CA HIS A 121 -8.46 -2.98 -4.38
C HIS A 121 -9.33 -1.76 -4.59
N LEU A 122 -9.01 -0.94 -5.56
CA LEU A 122 -9.80 0.25 -5.86
C LEU A 122 -11.13 -0.10 -6.52
N ARG A 123 -11.15 -1.15 -7.33
CA ARG A 123 -12.38 -1.63 -7.95
C ARG A 123 -13.35 -2.17 -6.90
N GLN A 124 -12.83 -2.90 -5.91
CA GLN A 124 -13.66 -3.40 -4.82
C GLN A 124 -14.34 -2.29 -4.06
N GLN A 125 -13.66 -1.16 -3.87
CA GLN A 125 -14.26 0.01 -3.25
C GLN A 125 -15.42 0.55 -4.08
N GLY A 126 -15.23 0.62 -5.40
CA GLY A 126 -16.26 1.07 -6.31
C GLY A 126 -17.48 0.15 -6.30
N ASP A 127 -17.24 -1.16 -6.32
CA ASP A 127 -18.32 -2.14 -6.28
C ASP A 127 -19.13 -2.03 -5.01
N MET A 128 -18.49 -1.81 -3.89
CA MET A 128 -19.18 -1.62 -2.62
C MET A 128 -20.07 -0.39 -2.64
N GLY A 129 -19.65 0.64 -3.36
CA GLY A 129 -20.44 1.86 -3.48
C GLY A 129 -21.67 1.71 -4.36
N THR A 130 -21.68 0.71 -5.23
CA THR A 130 -22.77 0.51 -6.17
C THR A 130 -23.76 -0.57 -5.74
N SER A 131 -23.37 -1.37 -4.81
CA SER A 131 -24.25 -2.43 -4.30
C SER A 131 -25.15 -1.96 -3.14
#